data_4b2f4ae51920bf9fe1a1e34c9275f60a
#
_entry.id   4b2f4ae51920bf9fe1a1e34c9275f60a
#
_cell.length_a   1.000
_cell.length_b   1.000
_cell.length_c   1.000
_cell.angle_alpha   90.00
_cell.angle_beta   90.00
_cell.angle_gamma   90.00
#
_symmetry.space_group_name_H-M   'P 1'
#
loop_
_entity.id
_entity.type
_entity.pdbx_description
1 polymer ?
#
loop_
_entity_poly.entity_id
_entity_poly.type
_entity_poly.pdbx_seq_one_letter_code
_entity_poly.pdbx_strand_id
1 'polypeptide(L)'
;MRTLQMQSCLHENGTVECALVEIDVPEPAHNEVLVQIEAAPINPSDLGLMFGAADLSSARLAEREGQPALLLDVPTAAMRAMAPRIGHWMPVGNEGSGRVVAAGSHPDAEALMGRRVGMFGGEMYAGYRCVPVEQC
;
A
#
# COMPACT_ATOMS: atom_id res chain seq x y z
N MET A 1 -3.83 11.47 13.78
CA MET A 1 -4.94 10.86 13.01
C MET A 1 -4.47 9.52 12.44
N ARG A 2 -5.34 8.54 12.42
CA ARG A 2 -5.02 7.18 11.94
C ARG A 2 -5.78 6.87 10.65
N THR A 3 -5.23 6.00 9.83
CA THR A 3 -5.83 5.57 8.56
C THR A 3 -5.54 4.09 8.32
N LEU A 4 -6.28 3.49 7.40
CA LEU A 4 -6.04 2.12 6.96
C LEU A 4 -5.10 2.10 5.75
N GLN A 5 -4.22 1.11 5.73
CA GLN A 5 -3.32 0.81 4.63
C GLN A 5 -3.35 -0.69 4.35
N MET A 6 -3.43 -1.06 3.08
CA MET A 6 -3.31 -2.46 2.70
C MET A 6 -1.85 -2.87 2.67
N GLN A 7 -1.54 -3.96 3.35
CA GLN A 7 -0.20 -4.56 3.40
C GLN A 7 -0.27 -6.05 3.12
N SER A 8 0.81 -6.60 2.62
CA SER A 8 0.97 -8.02 2.34
C SER A 8 2.18 -8.57 3.06
N CYS A 9 2.05 -9.76 3.65
CA CYS A 9 3.13 -10.46 4.31
C CYS A 9 3.12 -11.94 3.93
N LEU A 10 4.29 -12.48 3.56
CA LEU A 10 4.48 -13.92 3.44
C LEU A 10 4.97 -14.47 4.78
N HIS A 11 4.22 -15.40 5.36
CA HIS A 11 4.58 -16.10 6.59
C HIS A 11 5.43 -17.34 6.31
N GLU A 12 6.23 -17.75 7.27
CA GLU A 12 7.10 -18.94 7.16
C GLU A 12 6.31 -20.22 6.87
N ASN A 13 5.05 -20.30 7.29
CA ASN A 13 4.18 -21.45 7.05
C ASN A 13 3.69 -21.56 5.60
N GLY A 14 4.10 -20.67 4.70
CA GLY A 14 3.69 -20.67 3.31
C GLY A 14 2.37 -19.97 3.03
N THR A 15 1.90 -19.13 3.94
CA THR A 15 0.66 -18.35 3.76
C THR A 15 1.01 -16.90 3.47
N VAL A 16 0.40 -16.33 2.41
CA VAL A 16 0.35 -14.89 2.19
C VAL A 16 -0.87 -14.34 2.91
N GLU A 17 -0.65 -13.34 3.72
CA GLU A 17 -1.72 -12.56 4.36
C GLU A 17 -1.75 -11.16 3.76
N CYS A 18 -2.90 -10.79 3.17
CA CYS A 18 -3.15 -9.44 2.68
C CYS A 18 -4.19 -8.81 3.61
N ALA A 19 -3.80 -7.75 4.32
CA ALA A 19 -4.60 -7.21 5.41
C ALA A 19 -4.69 -5.69 5.36
N LEU A 20 -5.76 -5.16 5.93
CA LEU A 20 -5.86 -3.74 6.26
C LEU A 20 -5.21 -3.51 7.62
N VAL A 21 -4.20 -2.67 7.63
CA VAL A 21 -3.42 -2.33 8.82
C VAL A 21 -3.67 -0.86 9.17
N GLU A 22 -3.91 -0.58 10.43
CA GLU A 22 -4.07 0.78 10.90
C GLU A 22 -2.69 1.41 11.10
N ILE A 23 -2.46 2.56 10.48
CA ILE A 23 -1.22 3.33 10.59
C ILE A 23 -1.50 4.77 10.99
N ASP A 24 -0.50 5.45 11.55
CA ASP A 24 -0.58 6.89 11.75
C ASP A 24 -0.49 7.60 10.39
N VAL A 25 -1.31 8.64 10.22
CA VAL A 25 -1.22 9.48 9.01
C VAL A 25 0.12 10.21 9.06
N PRO A 26 0.97 10.06 8.03
CA PRO A 26 2.27 10.72 8.02
C PRO A 26 2.15 12.23 7.87
N GLU A 27 3.16 12.96 8.34
CA GLU A 27 3.30 14.39 8.08
C GLU A 27 4.23 14.60 6.87
N PRO A 28 3.87 15.52 5.94
CA PRO A 28 4.71 15.76 4.77
C PRO A 28 6.03 16.44 5.16
N ALA A 29 7.13 15.92 4.61
CA ALA A 29 8.43 16.56 4.71
C ALA A 29 8.47 17.85 3.87
N HIS A 30 9.60 18.56 3.89
CA HIS A 30 9.74 19.87 3.25
C HIS A 30 9.23 19.93 1.80
N ASN A 31 9.58 18.94 0.97
CA ASN A 31 9.21 18.88 -0.45
C ASN A 31 8.10 17.84 -0.75
N GLU A 32 7.35 17.48 0.24
CA GLU A 32 6.27 16.48 0.11
C GLU A 32 4.90 17.11 0.26
N VAL A 33 3.90 16.42 -0.24
CA VAL A 33 2.49 16.69 0.00
C VAL A 33 1.83 15.48 0.63
N LEU A 34 0.86 15.73 1.52
CA LEU A 34 -0.04 14.70 2.02
C LEU A 34 -1.28 14.67 1.13
N VAL A 35 -1.54 13.51 0.54
CA VAL A 35 -2.70 13.30 -0.34
C VAL A 35 -3.69 12.39 0.35
N GLN A 36 -4.94 12.83 0.42
CA GLN A 36 -6.08 11.97 0.72
C GLN A 36 -6.43 11.20 -0.55
N ILE A 37 -6.22 9.89 -0.54
CA ILE A 37 -6.39 9.05 -1.72
C ILE A 37 -7.88 8.83 -1.96
N GLU A 38 -8.34 9.12 -3.18
CA GLU A 38 -9.73 8.97 -3.62
C GLU A 38 -9.92 7.75 -4.52
N ALA A 39 -8.87 7.37 -5.28
CA ALA A 39 -8.90 6.22 -6.18
C ALA A 39 -7.50 5.66 -6.42
N ALA A 40 -7.43 4.36 -6.62
CA ALA A 40 -6.22 3.67 -7.05
C ALA A 40 -6.59 2.53 -8.00
N PRO A 41 -5.91 2.37 -9.14
CA PRO A 41 -6.18 1.28 -10.06
C PRO A 41 -5.62 -0.04 -9.53
N ILE A 42 -6.12 -1.15 -10.02
CA ILE A 42 -5.55 -2.48 -9.77
C ILE A 42 -4.87 -2.93 -11.06
N ASN A 43 -3.55 -2.84 -11.08
CA ASN A 43 -2.71 -3.27 -12.19
C ASN A 43 -2.20 -4.70 -11.98
N PRO A 44 -1.79 -5.42 -13.03
CA PRO A 44 -1.17 -6.75 -12.86
C PRO A 44 0.04 -6.75 -11.92
N SER A 45 0.84 -5.69 -11.91
CA SER A 45 1.97 -5.54 -10.98
C SER A 45 1.55 -5.43 -9.51
N ASP A 46 0.36 -4.87 -9.24
CA ASP A 46 -0.21 -4.82 -7.89
C ASP A 46 -0.55 -6.22 -7.38
N LEU A 47 -1.08 -7.08 -8.25
CA LEU A 47 -1.36 -8.48 -7.90
C LEU A 47 -0.09 -9.23 -7.52
N GLY A 48 1.02 -8.97 -8.21
CA GLY A 48 2.32 -9.52 -7.87
C GLY A 48 2.82 -9.08 -6.49
N LEU A 49 2.63 -7.82 -6.15
CA LEU A 49 2.96 -7.31 -4.81
C LEU A 49 2.07 -7.90 -3.73
N MET A 50 0.75 -7.97 -3.97
CA MET A 50 -0.21 -8.46 -3.00
C MET A 50 -0.07 -9.94 -2.72
N PHE A 51 0.08 -10.75 -3.76
CA PHE A 51 -0.06 -12.21 -3.68
C PHE A 51 1.20 -12.97 -4.09
N GLY A 52 2.10 -12.37 -4.86
CA GLY A 52 3.27 -13.08 -5.38
C GLY A 52 2.85 -14.31 -6.20
N ALA A 53 3.43 -15.46 -5.87
CA ALA A 53 3.14 -16.74 -6.51
C ALA A 53 2.08 -17.57 -5.77
N ALA A 54 1.25 -16.94 -4.94
CA ALA A 54 0.20 -17.65 -4.22
C ALA A 54 -0.85 -18.25 -5.15
N ASP A 55 -1.42 -19.37 -4.74
CA ASP A 55 -2.57 -19.99 -5.43
C ASP A 55 -3.83 -19.17 -5.12
N LEU A 56 -4.34 -18.47 -6.12
CA LEU A 56 -5.53 -17.62 -5.95
C LEU A 56 -6.77 -18.42 -5.61
N SER A 57 -6.84 -19.71 -6.01
CA SER A 57 -7.98 -20.58 -5.66
C SER A 57 -8.02 -20.94 -4.18
N SER A 58 -6.91 -20.79 -3.47
CA SER A 58 -6.82 -21.05 -2.02
C SER A 58 -7.29 -19.87 -1.16
N ALA A 59 -7.67 -18.76 -1.77
CA ALA A 59 -8.04 -17.54 -1.07
C ALA A 59 -9.22 -17.76 -0.10
N ARG A 60 -9.06 -17.29 1.13
CA ARG A 60 -10.07 -17.36 2.18
C ARG A 60 -10.07 -16.08 3.01
N LEU A 61 -11.24 -15.71 3.46
CA LEU A 61 -11.41 -14.55 4.34
C LEU A 61 -10.87 -14.86 5.73
N ALA A 62 -10.26 -13.86 6.34
CA ALA A 62 -9.76 -13.87 7.71
C ALA A 62 -9.96 -12.49 8.33
N GLU A 63 -9.55 -12.34 9.57
CA GLU A 63 -9.59 -11.09 10.30
C GLU A 63 -8.26 -10.88 11.00
N ARG A 64 -7.80 -9.63 10.99
CA ARG A 64 -6.61 -9.20 11.73
C ARG A 64 -6.93 -7.92 12.48
N GLU A 65 -6.82 -7.96 13.81
CA GLU A 65 -7.05 -6.79 14.67
C GLU A 65 -8.38 -6.06 14.37
N GLY A 66 -9.43 -6.83 14.13
CA GLY A 66 -10.78 -6.29 13.83
C GLY A 66 -10.97 -5.83 12.39
N GLN A 67 -9.97 -5.98 11.52
CA GLN A 67 -10.04 -5.60 10.11
C GLN A 67 -10.08 -6.82 9.20
N PRO A 68 -10.74 -6.73 8.02
CA PRO A 68 -10.73 -7.82 7.05
C PRO A 68 -9.31 -8.15 6.58
N ALA A 69 -9.05 -9.44 6.40
CA ALA A 69 -7.83 -9.95 5.81
C ALA A 69 -8.14 -11.09 4.83
N LEU A 70 -7.21 -11.36 3.94
CA LEU A 70 -7.27 -12.44 2.97
C LEU A 70 -6.04 -13.32 3.15
N LEU A 71 -6.24 -14.63 3.24
CA LEU A 71 -5.17 -15.62 3.33
C LEU A 71 -5.13 -16.44 2.04
N LEU A 72 -3.93 -16.70 1.54
CA LEU A 72 -3.69 -17.53 0.36
C LEU A 72 -2.50 -18.45 0.61
N ASP A 73 -2.50 -19.63 0.02
CA ASP A 73 -1.40 -20.57 0.16
C ASP A 73 -0.41 -20.40 -0.99
N VAL A 74 0.87 -20.40 -0.65
CA VAL A 74 1.97 -20.41 -1.64
C VAL A 74 2.42 -21.84 -1.85
N PRO A 75 2.45 -22.34 -3.11
CA PRO A 75 2.98 -23.67 -3.39
C PRO A 75 4.40 -23.82 -2.85
N THR A 76 4.71 -24.97 -2.28
CA THR A 76 6.04 -25.26 -1.71
C THR A 76 7.17 -24.98 -2.69
N ALA A 77 6.97 -25.31 -3.99
CA ALA A 77 7.95 -25.05 -5.03
C ALA A 77 8.25 -23.54 -5.25
N ALA A 78 7.33 -22.65 -4.92
CA ALA A 78 7.49 -21.21 -5.09
C ALA A 78 8.10 -20.53 -3.84
N MET A 79 8.13 -21.18 -2.70
CA MET A 79 8.58 -20.59 -1.44
C MET A 79 10.04 -20.13 -1.51
N ARG A 80 10.90 -20.87 -2.21
CA ARG A 80 12.32 -20.51 -2.35
C ARG A 80 12.50 -19.17 -3.05
N ALA A 81 11.76 -18.94 -4.13
CA ALA A 81 11.83 -17.68 -4.88
C ALA A 81 11.25 -16.49 -4.09
N MET A 82 10.29 -16.75 -3.22
CA MET A 82 9.64 -15.73 -2.39
C MET A 82 10.31 -15.55 -1.03
N ALA A 83 11.33 -16.34 -0.69
CA ALA A 83 11.95 -16.32 0.63
C ALA A 83 12.37 -14.93 1.14
N PRO A 84 12.89 -13.98 0.32
CA PRO A 84 13.22 -12.64 0.78
C PRO A 84 12.02 -11.85 1.35
N ARG A 85 10.80 -12.26 1.03
CA ARG A 85 9.56 -11.60 1.51
C ARG A 85 9.11 -12.11 2.88
N ILE A 86 9.63 -13.24 3.35
CA ILE A 86 9.16 -13.88 4.59
C ILE A 86 9.31 -12.94 5.77
N GLY A 87 8.22 -12.74 6.51
CA GLY A 87 8.17 -11.91 7.72
C GLY A 87 8.12 -10.40 7.48
N HIS A 88 8.12 -9.95 6.23
CA HIS A 88 8.09 -8.52 5.90
C HIS A 88 6.68 -8.08 5.50
N TRP A 89 6.09 -7.19 6.28
CA TRP A 89 4.86 -6.50 5.91
C TRP A 89 5.18 -5.41 4.91
N MET A 90 4.61 -5.53 3.71
CA MET A 90 4.87 -4.61 2.60
C MET A 90 3.61 -3.85 2.23
N PRO A 91 3.61 -2.51 2.29
CA PRO A 91 2.55 -1.72 1.71
C PRO A 91 2.44 -1.97 0.20
N VAL A 92 1.22 -1.91 -0.33
CA VAL A 92 0.93 -2.23 -1.73
C VAL A 92 0.21 -1.09 -2.44
N GLY A 93 0.11 -1.18 -3.76
CA GLY A 93 -0.50 -0.18 -4.63
C GLY A 93 0.54 0.72 -5.31
N ASN A 94 0.69 0.61 -6.64
CA ASN A 94 1.75 1.30 -7.38
C ASN A 94 1.44 2.76 -7.67
N GLU A 95 0.17 3.08 -7.90
CA GLU A 95 -0.28 4.43 -8.27
C GLU A 95 -1.65 4.74 -7.68
N GLY A 96 -1.99 6.00 -7.65
CA GLY A 96 -3.27 6.46 -7.14
C GLY A 96 -3.53 7.91 -7.47
N SER A 97 -4.69 8.40 -7.12
CA SER A 97 -5.06 9.80 -7.23
C SER A 97 -5.84 10.26 -6.00
N GLY A 98 -5.77 11.54 -5.73
CA GLY A 98 -6.46 12.12 -4.58
C GLY A 98 -6.22 13.61 -4.47
N ARG A 99 -6.70 14.16 -3.37
CA ARG A 99 -6.62 15.60 -3.07
C ARG A 99 -5.49 15.89 -2.09
N VAL A 100 -4.69 16.89 -2.42
CA VAL A 100 -3.65 17.39 -1.50
C VAL A 100 -4.33 18.11 -0.34
N VAL A 101 -4.08 17.63 0.88
CA VAL A 101 -4.70 18.15 2.12
C VAL A 101 -3.69 18.79 3.07
N ALA A 102 -2.40 18.53 2.88
CA ALA A 102 -1.32 19.20 3.57
C ALA A 102 -0.07 19.23 2.69
N ALA A 103 0.82 20.17 2.93
CA ALA A 103 2.05 20.35 2.16
C ALA A 103 3.21 20.71 3.09
N GLY A 104 4.40 20.26 2.72
CA GLY A 104 5.64 20.77 3.30
C GLY A 104 5.90 22.23 2.89
N SER A 105 6.95 22.81 3.42
CA SER A 105 7.23 24.26 3.28
C SER A 105 7.91 24.66 1.96
N HIS A 106 8.14 23.71 1.04
CA HIS A 106 8.68 24.03 -0.27
C HIS A 106 7.62 24.73 -1.13
N PRO A 107 7.93 25.80 -1.89
CA PRO A 107 6.94 26.52 -2.70
C PRO A 107 6.17 25.64 -3.68
N ASP A 108 6.82 24.64 -4.28
CA ASP A 108 6.17 23.71 -5.21
C ASP A 108 5.16 22.80 -4.49
N ALA A 109 5.44 22.41 -3.24
CA ALA A 109 4.51 21.65 -2.43
C ALA A 109 3.30 22.50 -2.02
N GLU A 110 3.55 23.73 -1.56
CA GLU A 110 2.48 24.67 -1.19
C GLU A 110 1.57 25.00 -2.37
N ALA A 111 2.12 25.10 -3.59
CA ALA A 111 1.35 25.36 -4.81
C ALA A 111 0.36 24.25 -5.16
N LEU A 112 0.53 23.03 -4.63
CA LEU A 112 -0.35 21.90 -4.85
C LEU A 112 -1.50 21.83 -3.86
N MET A 113 -1.51 22.64 -2.80
CA MET A 113 -2.58 22.61 -1.79
C MET A 113 -3.97 22.68 -2.40
N GLY A 114 -4.83 21.74 -1.96
CA GLY A 114 -6.22 21.65 -2.41
C GLY A 114 -6.40 21.09 -3.83
N ARG A 115 -5.32 20.84 -4.58
CA ARG A 115 -5.40 20.27 -5.92
C ARG A 115 -5.62 18.76 -5.88
N ARG A 116 -6.26 18.26 -6.92
CA ARG A 116 -6.33 16.82 -7.18
C ARG A 116 -5.13 16.41 -8.04
N VAL A 117 -4.40 15.38 -7.63
CA VAL A 117 -3.19 14.92 -8.29
C VAL A 117 -3.24 13.43 -8.58
N GLY A 118 -2.59 12.99 -9.65
CA GLY A 118 -2.24 11.61 -9.89
C GLY A 118 -0.81 11.36 -9.37
N MET A 119 -0.57 10.19 -8.80
CA MET A 119 0.69 9.88 -8.14
C MET A 119 1.17 8.47 -8.48
N PHE A 120 2.47 8.28 -8.43
CA PHE A 120 3.10 6.96 -8.43
C PHE A 120 4.20 6.92 -7.35
N GLY A 121 4.71 5.73 -7.06
CA GLY A 121 5.78 5.58 -6.05
C GLY A 121 5.48 4.53 -4.98
N GLY A 122 4.39 3.79 -5.13
CA GLY A 122 4.03 2.70 -4.22
C GLY A 122 3.21 3.16 -3.01
N GLU A 123 2.71 2.17 -2.26
CA GLU A 123 1.98 2.36 -0.99
C GLU A 123 0.64 3.09 -1.15
N MET A 124 0.02 3.00 -2.34
CA MET A 124 -1.17 3.80 -2.69
C MET A 124 -2.50 3.18 -2.26
N TYR A 125 -2.53 1.92 -1.80
CA TYR A 125 -3.74 1.34 -1.23
C TYR A 125 -3.84 1.72 0.25
N ALA A 126 -4.10 3.01 0.45
CA ALA A 126 -4.19 3.64 1.77
C ALA A 126 -5.16 4.81 1.73
N GLY A 127 -5.63 5.25 2.88
CA GLY A 127 -6.47 6.45 2.95
C GLY A 127 -5.67 7.74 2.70
N TYR A 128 -4.39 7.75 3.10
CA TYR A 128 -3.49 8.91 2.97
C TYR A 128 -2.08 8.45 2.61
N ARG A 129 -1.39 9.27 1.84
CA ARG A 129 0.00 9.03 1.44
C ARG A 129 0.77 10.35 1.33
N CYS A 130 1.96 10.40 1.93
CA CYS A 130 2.92 11.47 1.63
C CYS A 130 3.74 11.09 0.40
N VAL A 131 3.85 12.02 -0.54
CA VAL A 131 4.67 11.83 -1.75
C VAL A 131 5.48 13.08 -2.03
N PRO A 132 6.71 12.93 -2.54
CA PRO A 132 7.47 14.05 -3.08
C PRO A 132 6.73 14.71 -4.24
N VAL A 133 6.89 16.02 -4.41
CA VAL A 133 6.17 16.77 -5.47
C VAL A 133 6.46 16.25 -6.87
N GLU A 134 7.63 15.69 -7.10
CA GLU A 134 8.02 15.10 -8.40
C GLU A 134 7.28 13.80 -8.74
N GLN A 135 6.58 13.21 -7.79
CA GLN A 135 5.74 12.02 -8.01
C GLN A 135 4.26 12.35 -8.25
N CYS A 136 3.94 13.61 -8.21
CA CYS A 136 2.58 14.08 -8.46
C CYS A 136 2.31 14.40 -9.94
#